data_3bee4a5814c0b2e3d7f926df9f93fc14
#
_entry.id   3bee4a5814c0b2e3d7f926df9f93fc14
#
_cell.length_a   1.000
_cell.length_b   1.000
_cell.length_c   1.000
_cell.angle_alpha   90.00
_cell.angle_beta   90.00
_cell.angle_gamma   90.00
#
_symmetry.space_group_name_H-M   'P 1'
#
loop_
_entity.id
_entity.type
_entity.pdbx_description
1 polymer ?
#
loop_
_entity_poly.entity_id
_entity_poly.type
_entity_poly.pdbx_seq_one_letter_code
_entity_poly.pdbx_strand_id
1 'polypeptide(L)'
;EVLAKVGQANPGLLAHDMRKAARAREVLREIPIKDLVEMMKKAGDLYLNATLPLGDGVQSPDDFARQQSASTGLPEHMCKFNMEKNHFVLNHMDQILDALTRGLDISILERGFGVEDRGVPISYQAQSPVLGMVLPSNSPGVHTLWMPVIPMQIGLILKPGPQEPWTPYRMFAAFTEAGVPKEAIGIYPGGGEMGAETVSRCGRVMIFGST
;
A
#
# COMPACT_ATOMS: atom_id res chain seq x y z
N GLU A 1 18.53 6.07 22.37
CA GLU A 1 17.25 5.41 22.67
C GLU A 1 16.85 4.51 21.50
N VAL A 2 16.37 3.29 21.79
CA VAL A 2 15.85 2.38 20.76
C VAL A 2 14.37 2.67 20.57
N LEU A 3 13.96 3.14 19.39
CA LEU A 3 12.57 3.45 19.08
C LEU A 3 11.74 2.19 18.78
N ALA A 4 12.31 1.28 18.01
CA ALA A 4 11.72 -0.02 17.71
C ALA A 4 12.78 -1.00 17.22
N LYS A 5 12.44 -2.29 17.25
CA LYS A 5 13.20 -3.36 16.59
C LYS A 5 12.37 -3.89 15.44
N VAL A 6 12.92 -3.83 14.23
CA VAL A 6 12.24 -4.29 13.00
C VAL A 6 12.94 -5.55 12.52
N GLY A 7 12.17 -6.65 12.43
CA GLY A 7 12.67 -7.90 11.83
C GLY A 7 13.08 -7.66 10.39
N GLN A 8 14.24 -8.18 9.99
CA GLN A 8 14.73 -8.05 8.62
C GLN A 8 14.29 -9.27 7.81
N ALA A 9 13.69 -9.00 6.64
CA ALA A 9 13.45 -10.03 5.65
C ALA A 9 14.74 -10.41 4.93
N ASN A 10 14.76 -11.58 4.32
CA ASN A 10 15.85 -12.03 3.47
C ASN A 10 15.32 -12.45 2.09
N PRO A 11 16.19 -12.54 1.07
CA PRO A 11 15.82 -12.92 -0.29
C PRO A 11 15.07 -14.25 -0.38
N GLY A 12 15.41 -15.22 0.46
CA GLY A 12 14.77 -16.53 0.49
C GLY A 12 13.30 -16.46 0.94
N LEU A 13 12.98 -15.61 1.92
CA LEU A 13 11.61 -15.38 2.36
C LEU A 13 10.77 -14.77 1.24
N LEU A 14 11.25 -13.70 0.63
CA LEU A 14 10.54 -13.07 -0.51
C LEU A 14 10.36 -14.06 -1.66
N ALA A 15 11.41 -14.82 -2.01
CA ALA A 15 11.34 -15.84 -3.06
C ALA A 15 10.31 -16.94 -2.75
N HIS A 16 10.19 -17.34 -1.49
CA HIS A 16 9.18 -18.30 -1.04
C HIS A 16 7.77 -17.73 -1.22
N ASP A 17 7.55 -16.50 -0.76
CA ASP A 17 6.21 -15.88 -0.76
C ASP A 17 5.78 -15.50 -2.17
N MET A 18 6.70 -15.09 -3.05
CA MET A 18 6.42 -14.80 -4.45
C MET A 18 5.87 -16.01 -5.24
N ARG A 19 6.12 -17.24 -4.77
CA ARG A 19 5.47 -18.44 -5.35
C ARG A 19 3.95 -18.44 -5.15
N LYS A 20 3.46 -17.70 -4.16
CA LYS A 20 2.04 -17.53 -3.86
C LYS A 20 1.52 -16.14 -4.23
N ALA A 21 2.28 -15.33 -4.98
CA ALA A 21 1.92 -13.96 -5.31
C ALA A 21 0.56 -13.84 -6.03
N ALA A 22 0.18 -14.85 -6.83
CA ALA A 22 -1.14 -14.91 -7.45
C ALA A 22 -2.29 -14.87 -6.42
N ARG A 23 -2.09 -15.48 -5.25
CA ARG A 23 -3.08 -15.52 -4.16
C ARG A 23 -3.46 -14.13 -3.68
N ALA A 24 -2.52 -13.18 -3.65
CA ALA A 24 -2.80 -11.80 -3.26
C ALA A 24 -3.89 -11.16 -4.15
N ARG A 25 -3.82 -11.41 -5.45
CA ARG A 25 -4.84 -10.93 -6.40
C ARG A 25 -6.14 -11.74 -6.30
N GLU A 26 -6.05 -13.04 -6.14
CA GLU A 26 -7.22 -13.92 -6.03
C GLU A 26 -8.15 -13.50 -4.88
N VAL A 27 -7.59 -13.31 -3.68
CA VAL A 27 -8.40 -12.90 -2.51
C VAL A 27 -9.04 -11.52 -2.69
N LEU A 28 -8.35 -10.59 -3.37
CA LEU A 28 -8.93 -9.29 -3.67
C LEU A 28 -10.06 -9.37 -4.71
N ARG A 29 -9.96 -10.27 -5.67
CA ARG A 29 -11.01 -10.49 -6.69
C ARG A 29 -12.29 -11.12 -6.15
N GLU A 30 -12.24 -11.72 -4.96
CA GLU A 30 -13.44 -12.21 -4.27
C GLU A 30 -14.28 -11.05 -3.69
N ILE A 31 -13.73 -9.83 -3.64
CA ILE A 31 -14.38 -8.65 -3.07
C ILE A 31 -14.70 -7.67 -4.20
N PRO A 32 -15.97 -7.23 -4.32
CA PRO A 32 -16.35 -6.19 -5.28
C PRO A 32 -15.53 -4.91 -5.10
N ILE A 33 -15.20 -4.24 -6.20
CA ILE A 33 -14.38 -3.01 -6.15
C ILE A 33 -15.05 -1.92 -5.30
N LYS A 34 -16.36 -1.81 -5.36
CA LYS A 34 -17.11 -0.85 -4.53
C LYS A 34 -16.89 -1.10 -3.04
N ASP A 35 -16.86 -2.36 -2.63
CA ASP A 35 -16.62 -2.73 -1.24
C ASP A 35 -15.16 -2.48 -0.84
N LEU A 36 -14.22 -2.74 -1.74
CA LEU A 36 -12.81 -2.38 -1.54
C LEU A 36 -12.63 -0.87 -1.39
N VAL A 37 -13.36 -0.05 -2.15
CA VAL A 37 -13.35 1.41 -2.01
C VAL A 37 -13.85 1.83 -0.63
N GLU A 38 -14.94 1.25 -0.13
CA GLU A 38 -15.42 1.52 1.23
C GLU A 38 -14.44 1.05 2.31
N MET A 39 -13.76 -0.07 2.10
CA MET A 39 -12.66 -0.50 2.97
C MET A 39 -11.51 0.51 2.97
N MET A 40 -11.17 1.14 1.82
CA MET A 40 -10.14 2.17 1.77
C MET A 40 -10.51 3.40 2.59
N LYS A 41 -11.77 3.87 2.48
CA LYS A 41 -12.28 5.00 3.27
C LYS A 41 -12.20 4.68 4.77
N LYS A 42 -12.71 3.53 5.18
CA LYS A 42 -12.62 3.04 6.56
C LYS A 42 -11.18 2.94 7.04
N ALA A 43 -10.29 2.42 6.21
CA ALA A 43 -8.86 2.35 6.53
C ALA A 43 -8.23 3.72 6.68
N GLY A 44 -8.66 4.71 5.90
CA GLY A 44 -8.23 6.10 6.03
C GLY A 44 -8.56 6.67 7.42
N ASP A 45 -9.80 6.48 7.86
CA ASP A 45 -10.23 6.94 9.19
C ASP A 45 -9.49 6.22 10.32
N LEU A 46 -9.30 4.91 10.19
CA LEU A 46 -8.51 4.13 11.15
C LEU A 46 -7.04 4.58 11.17
N TYR A 47 -6.44 4.78 10.01
CA TYR A 47 -5.06 5.23 9.88
C TYR A 47 -4.81 6.58 10.55
N LEU A 48 -5.72 7.54 10.38
CA LEU A 48 -5.58 8.88 10.96
C LEU A 48 -5.88 8.91 12.45
N ASN A 49 -6.93 8.20 12.91
CA ASN A 49 -7.53 8.45 14.23
C ASN A 49 -7.39 7.29 15.21
N ALA A 50 -7.20 6.06 14.76
CA ALA A 50 -7.24 4.90 15.65
C ALA A 50 -5.89 4.60 16.32
N THR A 51 -5.95 4.01 17.49
CA THR A 51 -4.84 3.26 18.06
C THR A 51 -4.82 1.88 17.41
N LEU A 52 -3.76 1.58 16.69
CA LEU A 52 -3.63 0.36 15.87
C LEU A 52 -2.57 -0.60 16.42
N PRO A 53 -2.68 -1.90 16.15
CA PRO A 53 -1.65 -2.86 16.52
C PRO A 53 -0.30 -2.52 15.86
N LEU A 54 0.78 -2.67 16.64
CA LEU A 54 2.15 -2.54 16.16
C LEU A 54 3.06 -3.53 16.91
N GLY A 55 3.46 -4.63 16.27
CA GLY A 55 4.19 -5.72 16.92
C GLY A 55 3.39 -6.29 18.10
N ASP A 56 4.03 -6.39 19.27
CA ASP A 56 3.40 -6.87 20.50
C ASP A 56 2.63 -5.77 21.27
N GLY A 57 2.57 -4.55 20.72
CA GLY A 57 1.94 -3.40 21.34
C GLY A 57 0.92 -2.72 20.44
N VAL A 58 0.69 -1.45 20.73
CA VAL A 58 -0.22 -0.58 19.99
C VAL A 58 0.45 0.76 19.70
N GLN A 59 -0.06 1.46 18.70
CA GLN A 59 0.44 2.76 18.25
C GLN A 59 -0.73 3.72 18.08
N SER A 60 -0.76 4.77 18.88
CA SER A 60 -1.66 5.90 18.68
C SER A 60 -1.18 6.79 17.52
N PRO A 61 -2.01 7.71 16.98
CA PRO A 61 -1.56 8.69 15.99
C PRO A 61 -0.40 9.57 16.46
N ASP A 62 -0.40 9.97 17.73
CA ASP A 62 0.68 10.77 18.32
C ASP A 62 1.97 9.94 18.49
N ASP A 63 1.87 8.66 18.86
CA ASP A 63 3.02 7.76 18.90
C ASP A 63 3.64 7.60 17.52
N PHE A 64 2.80 7.41 16.49
CA PHE A 64 3.26 7.33 15.11
C PHE A 64 4.04 8.58 14.69
N ALA A 65 3.47 9.77 14.92
CA ALA A 65 4.11 11.04 14.53
C ALA A 65 5.46 11.22 15.24
N ARG A 66 5.56 10.93 16.55
CA ARG A 66 6.81 10.98 17.31
C ARG A 66 7.85 9.98 16.80
N GLN A 67 7.44 8.73 16.57
CA GLN A 67 8.32 7.66 16.12
C GLN A 67 8.86 7.95 14.72
N GLN A 68 8.00 8.37 13.79
CA GLN A 68 8.39 8.77 12.45
C GLN A 68 9.33 9.98 12.47
N SER A 69 9.01 11.01 13.25
CA SER A 69 9.86 12.19 13.43
C SER A 69 11.24 11.81 13.96
N ALA A 70 11.29 10.99 15.00
CA ALA A 70 12.54 10.60 15.64
C ALA A 70 13.48 9.77 14.74
N SER A 71 12.94 8.96 13.82
CA SER A 71 13.74 8.12 12.93
C SER A 71 14.10 8.77 11.60
N THR A 72 13.25 9.67 11.09
CA THR A 72 13.41 10.31 9.78
C THR A 72 14.00 11.72 9.86
N GLY A 73 13.93 12.37 11.03
CA GLY A 73 14.27 13.77 11.20
C GLY A 73 13.21 14.76 10.71
N LEU A 74 12.08 14.29 10.24
CA LEU A 74 10.95 15.17 9.86
C LEU A 74 10.32 15.77 11.12
N PRO A 75 9.96 17.06 11.14
CA PRO A 75 9.20 17.65 12.24
C PRO A 75 7.85 16.93 12.45
N GLU A 76 7.43 16.75 13.70
CA GLU A 76 6.18 16.03 14.02
C GLU A 76 4.94 16.61 13.32
N HIS A 77 4.86 17.94 13.18
CA HIS A 77 3.74 18.55 12.47
C HIS A 77 3.70 18.16 10.98
N MET A 78 4.87 17.93 10.34
CA MET A 78 4.93 17.42 8.98
C MET A 78 4.55 15.95 8.90
N CYS A 79 4.90 15.15 9.91
CA CYS A 79 4.43 13.76 10.02
C CYS A 79 2.90 13.71 10.10
N LYS A 80 2.29 14.54 10.95
CA LYS A 80 0.82 14.67 11.07
C LYS A 80 0.18 15.15 9.76
N PHE A 81 0.74 16.14 9.10
CA PHE A 81 0.26 16.61 7.79
C PHE A 81 0.33 15.52 6.72
N ASN A 82 1.38 14.69 6.71
CA ASN A 82 1.46 13.55 5.81
C ASN A 82 0.40 12.46 6.15
N MET A 83 0.06 12.29 7.42
CA MET A 83 -1.07 11.41 7.80
C MET A 83 -2.38 11.93 7.21
N GLU A 84 -2.65 13.22 7.32
CA GLU A 84 -3.85 13.86 6.73
C GLU A 84 -3.90 13.70 5.21
N LYS A 85 -2.75 13.83 4.52
CA LYS A 85 -2.66 13.58 3.07
C LYS A 85 -3.01 12.13 2.71
N ASN A 86 -2.47 11.17 3.44
CA ASN A 86 -2.76 9.75 3.22
C ASN A 86 -4.25 9.46 3.47
N HIS A 87 -4.80 10.00 4.55
CA HIS A 87 -6.24 9.93 4.85
C HIS A 87 -7.08 10.54 3.74
N PHE A 88 -6.73 11.74 3.26
CA PHE A 88 -7.44 12.39 2.17
C PHE A 88 -7.51 11.51 0.92
N VAL A 89 -6.40 10.91 0.52
CA VAL A 89 -6.37 10.03 -0.66
C VAL A 89 -7.23 8.79 -0.47
N LEU A 90 -7.17 8.17 0.71
CA LEU A 90 -8.00 6.99 1.02
C LEU A 90 -9.49 7.31 1.00
N ASN A 91 -9.89 8.48 1.50
CA ASN A 91 -11.29 8.91 1.51
C ASN A 91 -11.81 9.40 0.15
N HIS A 92 -10.92 9.67 -0.81
CA HIS A 92 -11.29 10.07 -2.18
C HIS A 92 -10.96 8.98 -3.21
N MET A 93 -10.90 7.72 -2.76
CA MET A 93 -10.49 6.61 -3.62
C MET A 93 -11.43 6.38 -4.80
N ASP A 94 -12.73 6.60 -4.62
CA ASP A 94 -13.74 6.58 -5.67
C ASP A 94 -13.42 7.57 -6.80
N GLN A 95 -13.08 8.82 -6.46
CA GLN A 95 -12.70 9.86 -7.43
C GLN A 95 -11.40 9.53 -8.14
N ILE A 96 -10.44 8.94 -7.43
CA ILE A 96 -9.16 8.51 -8.01
C ILE A 96 -9.39 7.39 -9.03
N LEU A 97 -10.20 6.39 -8.68
CA LEU A 97 -10.50 5.30 -9.61
C LEU A 97 -11.33 5.80 -10.80
N ASP A 98 -12.27 6.69 -10.60
CA ASP A 98 -13.03 7.33 -11.69
C ASP A 98 -12.09 8.04 -12.68
N ALA A 99 -11.14 8.81 -12.17
CA ALA A 99 -10.12 9.47 -13.00
C ALA A 99 -9.22 8.45 -13.74
N LEU A 100 -8.80 7.38 -13.07
CA LEU A 100 -7.97 6.33 -13.67
C LEU A 100 -8.74 5.52 -14.74
N THR A 101 -10.03 5.33 -14.57
CA THR A 101 -10.90 4.68 -15.55
C THR A 101 -11.48 5.66 -16.59
N ARG A 102 -11.08 6.92 -16.56
CA ARG A 102 -11.54 7.96 -17.50
C ARG A 102 -13.04 8.21 -17.44
N GLY A 103 -13.65 8.14 -16.24
CA GLY A 103 -15.09 8.28 -16.04
C GLY A 103 -15.92 7.07 -16.46
N LEU A 104 -15.32 5.95 -16.77
CA LEU A 104 -16.03 4.69 -17.03
C LEU A 104 -16.45 4.02 -15.74
N ASP A 105 -17.54 3.26 -15.78
CA ASP A 105 -17.98 2.49 -14.61
C ASP A 105 -16.83 1.62 -14.07
N ILE A 106 -16.50 1.80 -12.79
CA ILE A 106 -15.34 1.14 -12.14
C ILE A 106 -15.42 -0.39 -12.19
N SER A 107 -16.61 -0.98 -12.38
CA SER A 107 -16.77 -2.42 -12.57
C SER A 107 -16.05 -2.96 -13.82
N ILE A 108 -15.59 -2.10 -14.73
CA ILE A 108 -14.73 -2.51 -15.84
C ILE A 108 -13.42 -3.13 -15.35
N LEU A 109 -12.92 -2.73 -14.17
CA LEU A 109 -11.74 -3.30 -13.55
C LEU A 109 -11.97 -4.74 -13.06
N GLU A 110 -13.21 -5.09 -12.67
CA GLU A 110 -13.60 -6.47 -12.31
C GLU A 110 -13.79 -7.34 -13.54
N ARG A 111 -14.52 -6.84 -14.52
CA ARG A 111 -14.89 -7.57 -15.73
C ARG A 111 -13.72 -7.66 -16.73
N GLY A 112 -12.82 -6.71 -16.69
CA GLY A 112 -11.68 -6.60 -17.60
C GLY A 112 -12.02 -6.06 -18.98
N PHE A 113 -13.32 -5.98 -19.36
CA PHE A 113 -13.75 -5.47 -20.67
C PHE A 113 -15.22 -5.03 -20.61
N GLY A 114 -15.70 -4.48 -21.69
CA GLY A 114 -17.14 -4.40 -21.94
C GLY A 114 -17.72 -3.00 -22.03
N VAL A 115 -16.90 -1.97 -22.06
CA VAL A 115 -17.38 -0.60 -22.27
C VAL A 115 -16.75 -0.07 -23.54
N GLU A 116 -17.56 0.56 -24.37
CA GLU A 116 -17.07 1.29 -25.54
C GLU A 116 -16.81 2.74 -25.13
N ASP A 117 -15.61 3.22 -25.51
CA ASP A 117 -15.27 4.64 -25.45
C ASP A 117 -15.23 5.16 -26.89
N ARG A 118 -16.15 6.02 -27.24
CA ARG A 118 -16.29 6.62 -28.60
C ARG A 118 -16.37 5.57 -29.72
N GLY A 119 -17.09 4.48 -29.46
CA GLY A 119 -17.25 3.39 -30.42
C GLY A 119 -16.09 2.38 -30.49
N VAL A 120 -15.11 2.50 -29.59
CA VAL A 120 -13.98 1.58 -29.49
C VAL A 120 -14.11 0.72 -28.24
N PRO A 121 -14.15 -0.61 -28.36
CA PRO A 121 -14.09 -1.49 -27.18
C PRO A 121 -12.76 -1.29 -26.44
N ILE A 122 -12.84 -1.17 -25.12
CA ILE A 122 -11.65 -1.06 -24.26
C ILE A 122 -11.64 -2.15 -23.21
N SER A 123 -10.44 -2.51 -22.74
CA SER A 123 -10.27 -3.45 -21.63
C SER A 123 -9.19 -2.98 -20.68
N TYR A 124 -9.37 -3.33 -19.41
CA TYR A 124 -8.37 -3.16 -18.34
C TYR A 124 -7.85 -4.53 -17.94
N GLN A 125 -6.58 -4.78 -18.17
CA GLN A 125 -5.94 -6.05 -17.90
C GLN A 125 -4.82 -5.88 -16.86
N ALA A 126 -4.87 -6.67 -15.79
CA ALA A 126 -3.78 -6.71 -14.82
C ALA A 126 -2.54 -7.33 -15.47
N GLN A 127 -1.43 -6.61 -15.46
CA GLN A 127 -0.17 -7.07 -16.03
C GLN A 127 0.67 -7.87 -15.03
N SER A 128 0.32 -7.81 -13.75
CA SER A 128 0.98 -8.54 -12.67
C SER A 128 -0.02 -8.79 -11.54
N PRO A 129 0.07 -9.91 -10.82
CA PRO A 129 -0.76 -10.13 -9.64
C PRO A 129 -0.39 -9.24 -8.45
N VAL A 130 0.83 -8.72 -8.42
CA VAL A 130 1.34 -7.84 -7.36
C VAL A 130 2.15 -6.69 -7.96
N LEU A 131 2.12 -5.55 -7.29
CA LEU A 131 3.02 -4.42 -7.53
C LEU A 131 4.10 -4.41 -6.45
N GLY A 132 5.38 -4.43 -6.87
CA GLY A 132 6.52 -4.22 -5.98
C GLY A 132 6.76 -2.74 -5.73
N MET A 133 7.09 -2.39 -4.48
CA MET A 133 7.38 -1.02 -4.08
C MET A 133 8.68 -0.96 -3.28
N VAL A 134 9.68 -0.26 -3.79
CA VAL A 134 10.87 0.12 -3.03
C VAL A 134 10.66 1.54 -2.52
N LEU A 135 10.35 1.65 -1.24
CA LEU A 135 9.89 2.89 -0.61
C LEU A 135 11.06 3.70 -0.02
N PRO A 136 10.98 5.03 -0.04
CA PRO A 136 12.03 5.90 0.50
C PRO A 136 11.90 6.06 2.01
N SER A 137 12.94 6.66 2.63
CA SER A 137 12.94 7.00 4.06
C SER A 137 12.56 8.45 4.36
N ASN A 138 12.44 9.31 3.34
CA ASN A 138 12.39 10.76 3.52
C ASN A 138 11.13 11.43 2.98
N SER A 139 10.21 10.67 2.42
CA SER A 139 9.01 11.25 1.81
C SER A 139 7.75 10.39 2.05
N PRO A 140 7.13 10.50 3.24
CA PRO A 140 5.91 9.72 3.55
C PRO A 140 4.73 10.01 2.61
N GLY A 141 4.73 11.13 1.90
CA GLY A 141 3.69 11.49 0.93
C GLY A 141 3.62 10.57 -0.29
N VAL A 142 4.68 9.83 -0.62
CA VAL A 142 4.69 8.89 -1.77
C VAL A 142 3.80 7.66 -1.55
N HIS A 143 3.42 7.38 -0.32
CA HIS A 143 2.52 6.27 -0.02
C HIS A 143 1.16 6.41 -0.70
N THR A 144 0.73 7.63 -1.01
CA THR A 144 -0.51 7.89 -1.76
C THR A 144 -0.53 7.26 -3.15
N LEU A 145 0.63 6.99 -3.75
CA LEU A 145 0.73 6.50 -5.13
C LEU A 145 0.42 5.02 -5.28
N TRP A 146 0.58 4.22 -4.22
CA TRP A 146 0.30 2.78 -4.28
C TRP A 146 -1.04 2.37 -3.66
N MET A 147 -1.68 3.26 -2.90
CA MET A 147 -2.98 2.97 -2.27
C MET A 147 -4.07 2.54 -3.27
N PRO A 148 -4.20 3.13 -4.48
CA PRO A 148 -5.22 2.75 -5.44
C PRO A 148 -5.06 1.32 -5.97
N VAL A 149 -3.91 0.70 -5.77
CA VAL A 149 -3.60 -0.64 -6.29
C VAL A 149 -4.48 -1.72 -5.65
N ILE A 150 -4.79 -1.59 -4.34
CA ILE A 150 -5.65 -2.53 -3.63
C ILE A 150 -7.06 -2.58 -4.22
N PRO A 151 -7.81 -1.46 -4.36
CA PRO A 151 -9.14 -1.52 -4.98
C PRO A 151 -9.11 -1.83 -6.48
N MET A 152 -7.96 -1.70 -7.16
CA MET A 152 -7.77 -2.27 -8.50
C MET A 152 -7.54 -3.79 -8.49
N GLN A 153 -7.69 -4.44 -7.33
CA GLN A 153 -7.54 -5.89 -7.12
C GLN A 153 -6.13 -6.40 -7.49
N ILE A 154 -5.11 -5.62 -7.16
CA ILE A 154 -3.69 -6.00 -7.29
C ILE A 154 -3.07 -6.03 -5.90
N GLY A 155 -2.32 -7.09 -5.59
CA GLY A 155 -1.59 -7.18 -4.33
C GLY A 155 -0.36 -6.27 -4.28
N LEU A 156 0.21 -6.13 -3.09
CA LEU A 156 1.36 -5.26 -2.82
C LEU A 156 2.52 -6.03 -2.19
N ILE A 157 3.71 -5.77 -2.67
CA ILE A 157 4.98 -6.17 -2.06
C ILE A 157 5.72 -4.90 -1.69
N LEU A 158 5.76 -4.58 -0.39
CA LEU A 158 6.33 -3.34 0.11
C LEU A 158 7.71 -3.59 0.74
N LYS A 159 8.73 -2.95 0.21
CA LYS A 159 10.05 -2.84 0.84
C LYS A 159 10.20 -1.45 1.44
N PRO A 160 10.00 -1.26 2.76
CA PRO A 160 10.10 0.04 3.42
C PRO A 160 11.50 0.63 3.36
N GLY A 161 11.60 1.95 3.41
CA GLY A 161 12.84 2.64 3.74
C GLY A 161 13.30 2.29 5.17
N PRO A 162 14.61 2.16 5.44
CA PRO A 162 15.08 1.74 6.77
C PRO A 162 14.67 2.67 7.91
N GLN A 163 14.59 3.97 7.65
CA GLN A 163 14.21 4.97 8.66
C GLN A 163 12.70 5.24 8.70
N GLU A 164 11.95 4.77 7.67
CA GLU A 164 10.51 5.00 7.54
C GLU A 164 9.74 3.68 7.30
N PRO A 165 9.77 2.73 8.24
CA PRO A 165 8.90 1.56 8.21
C PRO A 165 7.49 1.85 8.74
N TRP A 166 7.28 3.00 9.39
CA TRP A 166 6.09 3.31 10.17
C TRP A 166 4.83 3.43 9.33
N THR A 167 4.90 4.15 8.20
CA THR A 167 3.74 4.35 7.32
C THR A 167 3.25 3.05 6.70
N PRO A 168 4.09 2.20 6.08
CA PRO A 168 3.65 0.92 5.54
C PRO A 168 3.04 0.00 6.61
N TYR A 169 3.63 -0.07 7.81
CA TYR A 169 3.11 -0.92 8.88
C TYR A 169 1.78 -0.42 9.43
N ARG A 170 1.68 0.89 9.71
CA ARG A 170 0.43 1.48 10.19
C ARG A 170 -0.68 1.38 9.14
N MET A 171 -0.33 1.55 7.86
CA MET A 171 -1.27 1.40 6.75
C MET A 171 -1.76 -0.06 6.63
N PHE A 172 -0.85 -1.03 6.74
CA PHE A 172 -1.20 -2.45 6.75
C PHE A 172 -2.15 -2.79 7.90
N ALA A 173 -1.88 -2.28 9.10
CA ALA A 173 -2.77 -2.47 10.24
C ALA A 173 -4.16 -1.87 9.98
N ALA A 174 -4.23 -0.64 9.46
CA ALA A 174 -5.48 0.03 9.12
C ALA A 174 -6.26 -0.74 8.03
N PHE A 175 -5.60 -1.21 6.99
CA PHE A 175 -6.23 -2.01 5.94
C PHE A 175 -6.79 -3.33 6.48
N THR A 176 -6.02 -4.01 7.32
CA THR A 176 -6.45 -5.26 7.95
C THR A 176 -7.68 -5.06 8.83
N GLU A 177 -7.68 -4.04 9.68
CA GLU A 177 -8.83 -3.68 10.54
C GLU A 177 -10.05 -3.20 9.74
N ALA A 178 -9.82 -2.65 8.55
CA ALA A 178 -10.89 -2.28 7.63
C ALA A 178 -11.52 -3.48 6.91
N GLY A 179 -10.83 -4.63 6.88
CA GLY A 179 -11.30 -5.87 6.27
C GLY A 179 -10.55 -6.31 5.00
N VAL A 180 -9.49 -5.59 4.61
CA VAL A 180 -8.62 -6.01 3.50
C VAL A 180 -7.92 -7.32 3.87
N PRO A 181 -7.94 -8.35 3.02
CA PRO A 181 -7.25 -9.61 3.27
C PRO A 181 -5.74 -9.40 3.50
N LYS A 182 -5.21 -10.02 4.55
CA LYS A 182 -3.77 -9.92 4.89
C LYS A 182 -2.87 -10.42 3.78
N GLU A 183 -3.33 -11.42 3.05
CA GLU A 183 -2.62 -12.02 1.91
C GLU A 183 -2.38 -11.05 0.75
N ALA A 184 -3.14 -9.94 0.72
CA ALA A 184 -3.02 -8.94 -0.33
C ALA A 184 -1.74 -8.10 -0.21
N ILE A 185 -1.11 -8.04 0.98
CA ILE A 185 0.00 -7.12 1.25
C ILE A 185 1.14 -7.84 1.98
N GLY A 186 2.31 -7.88 1.35
CA GLY A 186 3.55 -8.33 1.98
C GLY A 186 4.47 -7.14 2.31
N ILE A 187 5.06 -7.13 3.51
CA ILE A 187 6.02 -6.12 3.93
C ILE A 187 7.36 -6.79 4.22
N TYR A 188 8.40 -6.36 3.52
CA TYR A 188 9.73 -6.97 3.55
C TYR A 188 10.80 -5.92 3.92
N PRO A 189 10.99 -5.61 5.22
CA PRO A 189 12.03 -4.71 5.65
C PRO A 189 13.41 -5.29 5.37
N GLY A 190 14.34 -4.47 4.90
CA GLY A 190 15.71 -4.91 4.60
C GLY A 190 16.50 -3.81 3.92
N GLY A 191 17.79 -4.09 3.70
CA GLY A 191 18.71 -3.20 3.00
C GLY A 191 18.51 -3.14 1.49
N GLY A 192 19.52 -2.66 0.78
CA GLY A 192 19.51 -2.56 -0.69
C GLY A 192 19.30 -3.90 -1.40
N GLU A 193 19.82 -5.00 -0.81
CA GLU A 193 19.62 -6.36 -1.31
C GLU A 193 18.14 -6.73 -1.43
N MET A 194 17.33 -6.40 -0.42
CA MET A 194 15.87 -6.62 -0.48
C MET A 194 15.18 -5.75 -1.53
N GLY A 195 15.71 -4.53 -1.76
CA GLY A 195 15.25 -3.69 -2.87
C GLY A 195 15.53 -4.36 -4.23
N ALA A 196 16.74 -4.83 -4.45
CA ALA A 196 17.12 -5.54 -5.67
C ALA A 196 16.28 -6.81 -5.90
N GLU A 197 16.05 -7.60 -4.84
CA GLU A 197 15.17 -8.77 -4.91
C GLU A 197 13.73 -8.41 -5.25
N THR A 198 13.17 -7.34 -4.68
CA THR A 198 11.83 -6.86 -5.01
C THR A 198 11.74 -6.48 -6.49
N VAL A 199 12.75 -5.77 -7.01
CA VAL A 199 12.83 -5.37 -8.42
C VAL A 199 12.92 -6.59 -9.35
N SER A 200 13.72 -7.58 -8.99
CA SER A 200 13.96 -8.75 -9.86
C SER A 200 12.78 -9.71 -9.91
N ARG A 201 11.96 -9.77 -8.85
CA ARG A 201 10.88 -10.76 -8.73
C ARG A 201 9.49 -10.25 -9.08
N CYS A 202 9.24 -8.96 -8.94
CA CYS A 202 7.94 -8.39 -9.26
C CYS A 202 7.86 -8.02 -10.75
N GLY A 203 6.80 -8.44 -11.43
CA GLY A 203 6.60 -8.11 -12.84
C GLY A 203 6.39 -6.62 -13.12
N ARG A 204 5.97 -5.86 -12.12
CA ARG A 204 5.86 -4.40 -12.11
C ARG A 204 6.36 -3.86 -10.79
N VAL A 205 7.13 -2.77 -10.85
CA VAL A 205 7.76 -2.16 -9.66
C VAL A 205 7.71 -0.64 -9.76
N MET A 206 7.52 0.01 -8.62
CA MET A 206 7.83 1.43 -8.42
C MET A 206 9.02 1.56 -7.46
N ILE A 207 9.97 2.40 -7.79
CA ILE A 207 11.18 2.66 -6.99
C ILE A 207 11.22 4.14 -6.65
N PHE A 208 11.43 4.43 -5.38
CA PHE A 208 11.65 5.77 -4.87
C PHE A 208 13.03 5.84 -4.22
N GLY A 209 13.84 6.78 -4.66
CA GLY A 209 15.21 6.97 -4.17
C GLY A 209 16.03 7.82 -5.13
N SER A 210 17.28 8.11 -4.73
CA SER A 210 18.28 8.67 -5.65
C SER A 210 18.93 7.54 -6.48
N THR A 211 19.29 7.85 -7.68
CA THR A 211 20.21 7.03 -8.51
C THR A 211 21.62 7.07 -7.95
#